data_be6ffceb37711d55a73dd78982883e9f
#
_entry.id   be6ffceb37711d55a73dd78982883e9f
#
_cell.length_a   1.000
_cell.length_b   1.000
_cell.length_c   1.000
_cell.angle_alpha   90.00
_cell.angle_beta   90.00
_cell.angle_gamma   90.00
#
_symmetry.space_group_name_H-M   'P 1'
#
loop_
_entity.id
_entity.type
_entity.pdbx_description
1 polymer ?
#
loop_
_entity_poly.entity_id
_entity_poly.type
_entity_poly.pdbx_seq_one_letter_code
_entity_poly.pdbx_strand_id
1 'polypeptide(L)'
;VSEGNEQPSVKDSIDPDQYPEGSTFEYKEEVNTSEAGDKNVTVVVKDKAGNKLVEVPATVRVVESYPQYVPVNKEGISPKDSIDPSKFPEGTTFEYKEKPNTGSAGDKDVTVVAKLGTEIVAEIPAKIVVVDSKTQYVAENKENTQPDASKSVDEENYPEGSKFKFKEPVETSKAGDKETTVVVTDKDGNPLVEVPATVVVAKGYPQIVPVDEDKKQPYPEDSIDPDQYPEGSTFEYK
;
A
#
# COMPACT_ATOMS: atom_id res chain seq x y z
N VAL A 1 19.70 9.53 1.41
CA VAL A 1 19.29 9.23 2.79
C VAL A 1 17.77 9.25 2.84
N SER A 2 17.16 8.34 3.59
CA SER A 2 15.71 8.32 3.77
C SER A 2 15.27 9.36 4.80
N GLU A 3 14.10 9.93 4.61
CA GLU A 3 13.49 10.88 5.54
C GLU A 3 13.31 10.24 6.93
N GLY A 4 13.71 10.98 7.99
CA GLY A 4 13.56 10.55 9.38
C GLY A 4 14.53 9.47 9.87
N ASN A 5 15.51 9.07 9.06
CA ASN A 5 16.50 8.05 9.41
C ASN A 5 17.75 8.64 10.12
N GLU A 6 18.61 7.70 10.56
CA GLU A 6 19.91 8.03 11.15
C GLU A 6 20.75 8.96 10.24
N GLN A 7 21.73 9.64 10.85
CA GLN A 7 22.64 10.53 10.12
C GLN A 7 23.30 9.78 8.95
N PRO A 8 23.38 10.40 7.75
CA PRO A 8 24.03 9.78 6.61
C PRO A 8 25.52 9.58 6.88
N SER A 9 26.11 8.54 6.24
CA SER A 9 27.55 8.35 6.28
C SER A 9 28.26 9.54 5.63
N VAL A 10 29.10 10.21 6.39
CA VAL A 10 29.85 11.35 5.87
C VAL A 10 30.82 10.98 4.73
N LYS A 11 31.27 9.70 4.70
CA LYS A 11 32.15 9.18 3.65
C LYS A 11 31.50 9.11 2.28
N ASP A 12 30.15 9.06 2.24
CA ASP A 12 29.38 9.07 0.99
C ASP A 12 29.29 10.48 0.37
N SER A 13 29.70 11.51 1.14
CA SER A 13 29.70 12.91 0.71
C SER A 13 31.09 13.42 0.30
N ILE A 14 32.15 12.60 0.38
CA ILE A 14 33.52 12.96 0.11
C ILE A 14 34.30 11.73 -0.35
N ASP A 15 35.32 11.91 -1.17
CA ASP A 15 36.27 10.85 -1.56
C ASP A 15 37.40 10.75 -0.52
N PRO A 16 37.39 9.72 0.36
CA PRO A 16 38.39 9.60 1.42
C PRO A 16 39.81 9.40 0.91
N ASP A 17 39.98 8.85 -0.30
CA ASP A 17 41.29 8.52 -0.87
C ASP A 17 42.10 9.76 -1.29
N GLN A 18 41.45 10.93 -1.35
CA GLN A 18 42.09 12.21 -1.62
C GLN A 18 42.83 12.80 -0.40
N TYR A 19 42.72 12.16 0.76
CA TYR A 19 43.27 12.68 2.02
C TYR A 19 44.31 11.73 2.62
N PRO A 20 45.22 12.24 3.49
CA PRO A 20 46.23 11.42 4.13
C PRO A 20 45.62 10.22 4.89
N GLU A 21 46.37 9.12 4.92
CA GLU A 21 46.00 7.93 5.67
C GLU A 21 45.74 8.23 7.16
N GLY A 22 44.63 7.77 7.68
CA GLY A 22 44.20 8.03 9.05
C GLY A 22 43.41 9.32 9.24
N SER A 23 43.06 10.03 8.16
CA SER A 23 42.15 11.17 8.21
C SER A 23 40.76 10.74 8.70
N THR A 24 40.08 11.62 9.44
CA THR A 24 38.73 11.46 9.92
C THR A 24 37.81 12.51 9.30
N PHE A 25 36.54 12.14 9.15
CA PHE A 25 35.54 12.94 8.47
C PHE A 25 34.33 13.09 9.36
N GLU A 26 33.77 14.29 9.46
CA GLU A 26 32.54 14.56 10.20
C GLU A 26 31.74 15.66 9.51
N TYR A 27 30.40 15.63 9.66
CA TYR A 27 29.61 16.80 9.30
C TYR A 27 29.81 17.91 10.34
N LYS A 28 29.93 19.14 9.89
CA LYS A 28 30.07 20.32 10.75
C LYS A 28 28.87 20.53 11.64
N GLU A 29 27.68 20.20 11.10
CA GLU A 29 26.37 20.23 11.77
C GLU A 29 25.60 18.97 11.40
N GLU A 30 24.64 18.56 12.25
CA GLU A 30 23.77 17.42 11.94
C GLU A 30 22.97 17.69 10.67
N VAL A 31 22.83 16.66 9.83
CA VAL A 31 22.03 16.73 8.60
C VAL A 31 20.56 16.60 8.98
N ASN A 32 19.75 17.60 8.63
CA ASN A 32 18.29 17.49 8.81
C ASN A 32 17.71 16.48 7.81
N THR A 33 17.36 15.29 8.29
CA THR A 33 16.74 14.19 7.52
C THR A 33 15.23 14.08 7.75
N SER A 34 14.60 15.03 8.46
CA SER A 34 13.15 15.00 8.74
C SER A 34 12.27 15.47 7.58
N GLU A 35 12.88 16.05 6.55
CA GLU A 35 12.18 16.54 5.36
C GLU A 35 12.99 16.20 4.11
N ALA A 36 12.31 15.72 3.06
CA ALA A 36 12.94 15.45 1.79
C ALA A 36 13.54 16.71 1.13
N GLY A 37 14.52 16.53 0.26
CA GLY A 37 15.16 17.59 -0.50
C GLY A 37 16.68 17.64 -0.33
N ASP A 38 17.29 18.56 -1.05
CA ASP A 38 18.76 18.75 -1.01
C ASP A 38 19.13 19.59 0.23
N LYS A 39 20.05 19.04 1.04
CA LYS A 39 20.59 19.66 2.23
C LYS A 39 22.04 20.04 1.95
N ASN A 40 22.35 21.33 1.94
CA ASN A 40 23.73 21.81 1.86
C ASN A 40 24.41 21.58 3.20
N VAL A 41 25.51 20.85 3.18
CA VAL A 41 26.28 20.46 4.36
C VAL A 41 27.72 20.82 4.19
N THR A 42 28.50 20.80 5.27
CA THR A 42 29.95 20.97 5.26
C THR A 42 30.58 19.77 5.91
N VAL A 43 31.50 19.11 5.21
CA VAL A 43 32.33 18.04 5.76
C VAL A 43 33.62 18.65 6.30
N VAL A 44 33.92 18.37 7.56
CA VAL A 44 35.19 18.74 8.20
C VAL A 44 36.15 17.56 8.11
N VAL A 45 37.30 17.76 7.49
CA VAL A 45 38.36 16.76 7.38
C VAL A 45 39.43 17.06 8.40
N LYS A 46 39.80 16.06 9.20
CA LYS A 46 40.88 16.18 10.22
C LYS A 46 41.99 15.17 9.94
N ASP A 47 43.22 15.50 10.30
CA ASP A 47 44.31 14.55 10.26
C ASP A 47 44.23 13.51 11.39
N LYS A 48 45.17 12.56 11.41
CA LYS A 48 45.26 11.52 12.45
C LYS A 48 45.48 12.09 13.87
N ALA A 49 46.01 13.32 13.99
CA ALA A 49 46.20 14.00 15.27
C ALA A 49 44.96 14.82 15.70
N GLY A 50 43.93 14.88 14.88
CA GLY A 50 42.69 15.64 15.13
C GLY A 50 42.71 17.08 14.66
N ASN A 51 43.81 17.54 13.98
CA ASN A 51 43.87 18.91 13.45
C ASN A 51 43.00 19.00 12.19
N LYS A 52 42.26 20.10 12.06
CA LYS A 52 41.47 20.37 10.87
C LYS A 52 42.38 20.62 9.67
N LEU A 53 42.14 19.84 8.61
CA LEU A 53 42.82 20.01 7.31
C LEU A 53 42.01 20.96 6.41
N VAL A 54 40.72 20.70 6.24
CA VAL A 54 39.86 21.47 5.32
C VAL A 54 38.40 21.34 5.69
N GLU A 55 37.59 22.29 5.25
CA GLU A 55 36.11 22.20 5.22
C GLU A 55 35.66 22.10 3.76
N VAL A 56 34.88 21.08 3.43
CA VAL A 56 34.43 20.80 2.06
C VAL A 56 32.92 20.93 1.99
N PRO A 57 32.38 21.87 1.18
CA PRO A 57 30.96 21.93 0.92
C PRO A 57 30.48 20.65 0.19
N ALA A 58 29.35 20.09 0.63
CA ALA A 58 28.73 18.93 0.01
C ALA A 58 27.21 19.08 0.02
N THR A 59 26.51 18.18 -0.68
CA THR A 59 25.05 18.12 -0.70
C THR A 59 24.60 16.73 -0.33
N VAL A 60 23.70 16.61 0.65
CA VAL A 60 22.99 15.37 0.98
C VAL A 60 21.57 15.48 0.44
N ARG A 61 21.19 14.56 -0.42
CA ARG A 61 19.81 14.47 -0.90
C ARG A 61 19.01 13.52 0.00
N VAL A 62 17.99 14.07 0.67
CA VAL A 62 17.02 13.31 1.46
C VAL A 62 15.85 12.97 0.55
N VAL A 63 15.53 11.68 0.47
CA VAL A 63 14.45 11.16 -0.36
C VAL A 63 13.37 10.54 0.52
N GLU A 64 12.11 10.76 0.14
CA GLU A 64 10.95 10.16 0.79
C GLU A 64 10.52 8.88 0.07
N SER A 65 9.77 8.04 0.79
CA SER A 65 9.07 6.89 0.24
C SER A 65 7.56 7.06 0.39
N TYR A 66 6.82 6.38 -0.48
CA TYR A 66 5.36 6.41 -0.51
C TYR A 66 4.80 5.02 -0.21
N PRO A 67 3.73 4.90 0.60
CA PRO A 67 3.03 3.63 0.75
C PRO A 67 2.50 3.13 -0.60
N GLN A 68 2.84 1.88 -0.95
CA GLN A 68 2.32 1.22 -2.14
C GLN A 68 1.18 0.28 -1.75
N TYR A 69 0.00 0.47 -2.32
CA TYR A 69 -1.16 -0.39 -2.08
C TYR A 69 -1.21 -1.49 -3.13
N VAL A 70 -1.34 -2.74 -2.70
CA VAL A 70 -1.42 -3.90 -3.59
C VAL A 70 -2.45 -4.91 -3.09
N PRO A 71 -3.20 -5.59 -3.98
CA PRO A 71 -4.09 -6.66 -3.53
C PRO A 71 -3.30 -7.89 -3.07
N VAL A 72 -3.91 -8.69 -2.20
CA VAL A 72 -3.37 -9.99 -1.76
C VAL A 72 -2.98 -10.84 -2.98
N ASN A 73 -1.87 -11.55 -2.86
CA ASN A 73 -1.27 -12.40 -3.91
C ASN A 73 -0.80 -11.65 -5.16
N LYS A 74 -0.68 -10.32 -5.13
CA LYS A 74 -0.12 -9.56 -6.25
C LYS A 74 1.35 -9.93 -6.47
N GLU A 75 1.68 -10.36 -7.66
CA GLU A 75 3.05 -10.59 -8.11
C GLU A 75 3.58 -9.40 -8.92
N GLY A 76 4.92 -9.33 -9.06
CA GLY A 76 5.58 -8.36 -9.93
C GLY A 76 5.40 -6.91 -9.50
N ILE A 77 5.29 -6.63 -8.19
CA ILE A 77 5.24 -5.26 -7.66
C ILE A 77 6.56 -4.55 -7.92
N SER A 78 6.48 -3.28 -8.29
CA SER A 78 7.64 -2.47 -8.67
C SER A 78 8.14 -1.63 -7.49
N PRO A 79 9.44 -1.69 -7.12
CA PRO A 79 9.99 -0.81 -6.09
C PRO A 79 9.91 0.69 -6.45
N LYS A 80 9.79 1.00 -7.75
CA LYS A 80 9.65 2.40 -8.23
C LYS A 80 8.34 3.04 -7.81
N ASP A 81 7.30 2.24 -7.51
CA ASP A 81 6.01 2.75 -7.08
C ASP A 81 6.02 3.21 -5.61
N SER A 82 7.10 2.88 -4.87
CA SER A 82 7.31 3.33 -3.48
C SER A 82 8.23 4.53 -3.34
N ILE A 83 8.77 5.08 -4.44
CA ILE A 83 9.75 6.18 -4.42
C ILE A 83 9.53 7.10 -5.63
N ASP A 84 10.19 8.27 -5.63
CA ASP A 84 10.30 9.12 -6.82
C ASP A 84 11.66 8.87 -7.52
N PRO A 85 11.69 8.12 -8.65
CA PRO A 85 12.93 7.81 -9.36
C PRO A 85 13.66 9.05 -9.90
N SER A 86 12.95 10.17 -10.11
CA SER A 86 13.54 11.41 -10.63
C SER A 86 14.52 12.07 -9.65
N LYS A 87 14.50 11.67 -8.38
CA LYS A 87 15.41 12.15 -7.34
C LYS A 87 16.78 11.47 -7.37
N PHE A 88 16.97 10.48 -8.25
CA PHE A 88 18.20 9.71 -8.37
C PHE A 88 18.94 10.02 -9.67
N PRO A 89 20.25 9.77 -9.75
CA PRO A 89 21.01 9.90 -10.97
C PRO A 89 20.44 9.07 -12.12
N GLU A 90 20.60 9.58 -13.35
CA GLU A 90 20.23 8.80 -14.54
C GLU A 90 20.96 7.45 -14.59
N GLY A 91 20.25 6.38 -14.95
CA GLY A 91 20.79 5.02 -14.96
C GLY A 91 20.67 4.28 -13.62
N THR A 92 20.10 4.91 -12.57
CA THR A 92 19.84 4.23 -11.30
C THR A 92 18.77 3.13 -11.50
N THR A 93 19.07 1.96 -10.99
CA THR A 93 18.15 0.81 -10.93
C THR A 93 17.63 0.61 -9.51
N PHE A 94 16.44 0.04 -9.38
CA PHE A 94 15.77 -0.14 -8.09
C PHE A 94 15.32 -1.59 -7.93
N GLU A 95 15.56 -2.15 -6.75
CA GLU A 95 15.12 -3.48 -6.38
C GLU A 95 14.68 -3.50 -4.92
N TYR A 96 13.84 -4.47 -4.54
CA TYR A 96 13.62 -4.73 -3.12
C TYR A 96 14.80 -5.52 -2.55
N LYS A 97 15.27 -5.16 -1.36
CA LYS A 97 16.33 -5.90 -0.63
C LYS A 97 15.92 -7.35 -0.39
N GLU A 98 14.65 -7.55 -0.05
CA GLU A 98 13.99 -8.84 0.06
C GLU A 98 12.65 -8.81 -0.68
N LYS A 99 12.27 -9.91 -1.32
CA LYS A 99 10.99 -9.98 -2.04
C LYS A 99 9.84 -9.76 -1.08
N PRO A 100 8.97 -8.75 -1.31
CA PRO A 100 7.83 -8.50 -0.44
C PRO A 100 6.85 -9.69 -0.41
N ASN A 101 6.34 -10.00 0.78
CA ASN A 101 5.32 -11.02 0.95
C ASN A 101 3.93 -10.39 0.81
N THR A 102 3.27 -10.68 -0.30
CA THR A 102 1.90 -10.23 -0.59
C THR A 102 0.83 -11.29 -0.29
N GLY A 103 1.20 -12.47 0.23
CA GLY A 103 0.28 -13.59 0.46
C GLY A 103 -0.73 -13.39 1.60
N SER A 104 -0.61 -12.32 2.38
CA SER A 104 -1.57 -11.95 3.44
C SER A 104 -1.71 -10.46 3.57
N ALA A 105 -2.92 -9.98 3.83
CA ALA A 105 -3.21 -8.57 4.06
C ALA A 105 -2.42 -7.98 5.24
N GLY A 106 -2.31 -6.65 5.24
CA GLY A 106 -1.63 -5.85 6.25
C GLY A 106 -0.35 -5.19 5.76
N ASP A 107 0.21 -4.35 6.61
CA ASP A 107 1.41 -3.57 6.34
C ASP A 107 2.65 -4.47 6.27
N LYS A 108 3.51 -4.22 5.29
CA LYS A 108 4.81 -4.88 5.12
C LYS A 108 5.88 -3.81 5.01
N ASP A 109 6.77 -3.77 5.99
CA ASP A 109 7.97 -2.93 5.92
C ASP A 109 8.96 -3.59 4.94
N VAL A 110 9.45 -2.81 4.01
CA VAL A 110 10.38 -3.24 2.97
C VAL A 110 11.52 -2.23 2.83
N THR A 111 12.60 -2.64 2.18
CA THR A 111 13.69 -1.73 1.82
C THR A 111 13.85 -1.72 0.32
N VAL A 112 13.78 -0.54 -0.29
CA VAL A 112 14.14 -0.32 -1.69
C VAL A 112 15.63 -0.01 -1.75
N VAL A 113 16.37 -0.78 -2.56
CA VAL A 113 17.79 -0.57 -2.83
C VAL A 113 17.94 0.12 -4.17
N ALA A 114 18.52 1.32 -4.15
CA ALA A 114 18.88 2.08 -5.36
C ALA A 114 20.34 1.82 -5.72
N LYS A 115 20.61 1.43 -6.97
CA LYS A 115 21.95 1.11 -7.46
C LYS A 115 22.30 1.92 -8.71
N LEU A 116 23.51 2.42 -8.77
CA LEU A 116 24.09 3.00 -9.98
C LEU A 116 25.23 2.08 -10.46
N GLY A 117 24.98 1.33 -11.53
CA GLY A 117 25.82 0.21 -11.91
C GLY A 117 25.83 -0.87 -10.82
N THR A 118 26.97 -1.15 -10.21
CA THR A 118 27.13 -2.12 -9.11
C THR A 118 27.12 -1.48 -7.72
N GLU A 119 27.16 -0.15 -7.63
CA GLU A 119 27.23 0.59 -6.38
C GLU A 119 25.85 0.83 -5.80
N ILE A 120 25.67 0.58 -4.50
CA ILE A 120 24.46 0.96 -3.76
C ILE A 120 24.55 2.43 -3.41
N VAL A 121 23.67 3.25 -3.99
CA VAL A 121 23.62 4.70 -3.73
C VAL A 121 22.62 5.06 -2.63
N ALA A 122 21.64 4.20 -2.36
CA ALA A 122 20.74 4.38 -1.22
C ALA A 122 20.02 3.07 -0.86
N GLU A 123 19.69 2.90 0.43
CA GLU A 123 18.70 1.97 0.95
C GLU A 123 17.58 2.80 1.58
N ILE A 124 16.35 2.63 1.07
CA ILE A 124 15.20 3.46 1.43
C ILE A 124 14.14 2.57 2.09
N PRO A 125 13.87 2.73 3.39
CA PRO A 125 12.73 2.11 4.03
C PRO A 125 11.44 2.55 3.35
N ALA A 126 10.57 1.60 3.05
CA ALA A 126 9.28 1.84 2.41
C ALA A 126 8.23 0.89 2.97
N LYS A 127 6.98 1.14 2.64
CA LYS A 127 5.86 0.35 3.12
C LYS A 127 5.01 -0.14 1.95
N ILE A 128 4.65 -1.42 1.99
CA ILE A 128 3.63 -2.00 1.13
C ILE A 128 2.41 -2.32 1.99
N VAL A 129 1.27 -1.77 1.63
CA VAL A 129 -0.02 -2.06 2.27
C VAL A 129 -0.71 -3.12 1.41
N VAL A 130 -0.70 -4.35 1.88
CA VAL A 130 -1.40 -5.46 1.20
C VAL A 130 -2.85 -5.45 1.63
N VAL A 131 -3.75 -5.25 0.67
CA VAL A 131 -5.20 -5.12 0.90
C VAL A 131 -5.94 -6.32 0.36
N ASP A 132 -7.01 -6.72 1.04
CA ASP A 132 -7.90 -7.80 0.64
C ASP A 132 -9.31 -7.25 0.41
N SER A 133 -10.14 -8.03 -0.29
CA SER A 133 -11.55 -7.74 -0.47
C SER A 133 -12.41 -8.49 0.54
N LYS A 134 -13.61 -7.99 0.74
CA LYS A 134 -14.69 -8.63 1.49
C LYS A 134 -15.80 -9.03 0.53
N THR A 135 -16.29 -10.25 0.62
CA THR A 135 -17.49 -10.64 -0.13
C THR A 135 -18.68 -9.81 0.33
N GLN A 136 -19.31 -9.10 -0.60
CA GLN A 136 -20.52 -8.33 -0.33
C GLN A 136 -21.75 -9.10 -0.77
N TYR A 137 -22.77 -9.18 0.10
CA TYR A 137 -24.05 -9.84 -0.18
C TYR A 137 -25.12 -8.78 -0.43
N VAL A 138 -25.81 -8.87 -1.56
CA VAL A 138 -26.91 -7.96 -1.93
C VAL A 138 -28.12 -8.75 -2.46
N ALA A 139 -29.30 -8.22 -2.28
CA ALA A 139 -30.50 -8.85 -2.84
C ALA A 139 -30.58 -8.63 -4.36
N GLU A 140 -31.12 -9.63 -5.08
CA GLU A 140 -31.50 -9.49 -6.49
C GLU A 140 -32.44 -8.28 -6.68
N ASN A 141 -32.07 -7.40 -7.60
CA ASN A 141 -32.78 -6.15 -7.82
C ASN A 141 -33.01 -5.92 -9.32
N LYS A 142 -34.25 -5.98 -9.76
CA LYS A 142 -34.63 -5.81 -11.17
C LYS A 142 -34.28 -4.44 -11.74
N GLU A 143 -34.16 -3.43 -10.89
CA GLU A 143 -33.74 -2.08 -11.27
C GLU A 143 -32.23 -1.96 -11.44
N ASN A 144 -31.48 -3.00 -11.16
CA ASN A 144 -30.02 -3.05 -11.22
C ASN A 144 -29.36 -1.93 -10.42
N THR A 145 -29.89 -1.62 -9.23
CA THR A 145 -29.31 -0.63 -8.33
C THR A 145 -27.93 -1.06 -7.89
N GLN A 146 -26.95 -0.20 -8.08
CA GLN A 146 -25.57 -0.52 -7.78
C GLN A 146 -25.30 -0.61 -6.28
N PRO A 147 -24.58 -1.63 -5.81
CA PRO A 147 -24.16 -1.72 -4.42
C PRO A 147 -23.06 -0.70 -4.13
N ASP A 148 -22.85 -0.43 -2.83
CA ASP A 148 -21.77 0.44 -2.38
C ASP A 148 -20.43 -0.29 -2.42
N ALA A 149 -19.51 0.16 -3.28
CA ALA A 149 -18.21 -0.49 -3.46
C ALA A 149 -17.34 -0.48 -2.19
N SER A 150 -17.54 0.48 -1.29
CA SER A 150 -16.79 0.54 -0.03
C SER A 150 -17.05 -0.67 0.88
N LYS A 151 -18.21 -1.32 0.73
CA LYS A 151 -18.57 -2.53 1.49
C LYS A 151 -17.83 -3.79 1.03
N SER A 152 -17.17 -3.73 -0.13
CA SER A 152 -16.37 -4.84 -0.66
C SER A 152 -14.90 -4.78 -0.27
N VAL A 153 -14.48 -3.80 0.54
CA VAL A 153 -13.11 -3.63 1.05
C VAL A 153 -13.13 -3.22 2.53
N ASP A 154 -11.96 -3.16 3.15
CA ASP A 154 -11.80 -2.59 4.48
C ASP A 154 -11.32 -1.14 4.36
N GLU A 155 -12.26 -0.19 4.55
CA GLU A 155 -11.99 1.25 4.38
C GLU A 155 -10.85 1.76 5.29
N GLU A 156 -10.66 1.13 6.46
CA GLU A 156 -9.63 1.52 7.44
C GLU A 156 -8.19 1.28 6.95
N ASN A 157 -8.01 0.43 5.92
CA ASN A 157 -6.71 0.18 5.31
C ASN A 157 -6.26 1.28 4.36
N TYR A 158 -7.08 2.30 4.11
CA TYR A 158 -6.80 3.35 3.14
C TYR A 158 -6.73 4.73 3.80
N PRO A 159 -6.05 5.70 3.18
CA PRO A 159 -6.00 7.07 3.70
C PRO A 159 -7.38 7.68 3.90
N GLU A 160 -7.52 8.56 4.89
CA GLU A 160 -8.75 9.28 5.14
C GLU A 160 -9.20 10.07 3.89
N GLY A 161 -10.48 9.97 3.56
CA GLY A 161 -11.07 10.61 2.39
C GLY A 161 -10.89 9.84 1.08
N SER A 162 -10.37 8.60 1.12
CA SER A 162 -10.34 7.70 -0.03
C SER A 162 -11.74 7.45 -0.58
N LYS A 163 -11.83 7.26 -1.90
CA LYS A 163 -13.08 7.00 -2.61
C LYS A 163 -13.04 5.64 -3.25
N PHE A 164 -14.21 4.97 -3.23
CA PHE A 164 -14.38 3.59 -3.68
C PHE A 164 -15.44 3.54 -4.76
N LYS A 165 -15.16 2.83 -5.85
CA LYS A 165 -16.14 2.57 -6.91
C LYS A 165 -15.87 1.24 -7.57
N PHE A 166 -16.90 0.57 -8.06
CA PHE A 166 -16.69 -0.56 -8.95
C PHE A 166 -16.14 -0.08 -10.29
N LYS A 167 -15.19 -0.83 -10.86
CA LYS A 167 -14.60 -0.54 -12.17
C LYS A 167 -15.65 -0.57 -13.28
N GLU A 168 -16.52 -1.58 -13.21
CA GLU A 168 -17.68 -1.75 -14.08
C GLU A 168 -18.95 -1.93 -13.23
N PRO A 169 -20.11 -1.54 -13.72
CA PRO A 169 -21.37 -1.76 -13.01
C PRO A 169 -21.57 -3.24 -12.68
N VAL A 170 -21.98 -3.53 -11.44
CA VAL A 170 -22.30 -4.88 -10.99
C VAL A 170 -23.71 -5.27 -11.45
N GLU A 171 -23.86 -6.43 -12.11
CA GLU A 171 -25.15 -6.95 -12.54
C GLU A 171 -25.94 -7.52 -11.34
N THR A 172 -26.82 -6.71 -10.76
CA THR A 172 -27.64 -7.07 -9.58
C THR A 172 -29.05 -7.55 -9.95
N SER A 173 -29.44 -7.48 -11.22
CA SER A 173 -30.78 -7.93 -11.67
C SER A 173 -30.90 -9.44 -11.83
N LYS A 174 -29.80 -10.19 -11.64
CA LYS A 174 -29.73 -11.64 -11.74
C LYS A 174 -28.88 -12.22 -10.63
N ALA A 175 -29.43 -13.17 -9.88
CA ALA A 175 -28.75 -13.86 -8.79
C ALA A 175 -27.45 -14.57 -9.22
N GLY A 176 -26.57 -14.79 -8.26
CA GLY A 176 -25.27 -15.47 -8.40
C GLY A 176 -24.07 -14.57 -8.11
N ASP A 177 -22.89 -15.15 -8.12
CA ASP A 177 -21.65 -14.48 -7.84
C ASP A 177 -21.25 -13.57 -9.01
N LYS A 178 -20.84 -12.35 -8.67
CA LYS A 178 -20.37 -11.35 -9.63
C LYS A 178 -18.93 -10.97 -9.28
N GLU A 179 -18.00 -11.49 -10.07
CA GLU A 179 -16.61 -11.06 -10.01
C GLU A 179 -16.51 -9.62 -10.51
N THR A 180 -15.86 -8.77 -9.73
CA THR A 180 -15.73 -7.35 -10.00
C THR A 180 -14.39 -6.82 -9.50
N THR A 181 -14.15 -5.55 -9.66
CA THR A 181 -12.96 -4.86 -9.15
C THR A 181 -13.37 -3.57 -8.49
N VAL A 182 -12.92 -3.35 -7.27
CA VAL A 182 -13.03 -2.05 -6.60
C VAL A 182 -11.82 -1.21 -6.97
N VAL A 183 -12.06 -0.05 -7.55
CA VAL A 183 -11.05 0.99 -7.80
C VAL A 183 -11.04 1.93 -6.61
N VAL A 184 -9.89 2.04 -5.97
CA VAL A 184 -9.68 2.94 -4.84
C VAL A 184 -8.81 4.11 -5.27
N THR A 185 -9.26 5.32 -4.96
CA THR A 185 -8.51 6.56 -5.18
C THR A 185 -8.36 7.32 -3.86
N ASP A 186 -7.33 8.15 -3.75
CA ASP A 186 -7.19 9.07 -2.64
C ASP A 186 -8.25 10.19 -2.69
N LYS A 187 -8.22 11.10 -1.69
CA LYS A 187 -9.13 12.26 -1.60
C LYS A 187 -9.05 13.18 -2.83
N ASP A 188 -7.88 13.25 -3.47
CA ASP A 188 -7.57 14.12 -4.61
C ASP A 188 -7.90 13.46 -5.96
N GLY A 189 -8.26 12.15 -5.93
CA GLY A 189 -8.65 11.36 -7.10
C GLY A 189 -7.49 10.61 -7.75
N ASN A 190 -6.30 10.59 -7.14
CA ASN A 190 -5.19 9.78 -7.64
C ASN A 190 -5.45 8.30 -7.37
N PRO A 191 -5.14 7.40 -8.33
CA PRO A 191 -5.35 5.97 -8.14
C PRO A 191 -4.41 5.42 -7.06
N LEU A 192 -4.96 4.65 -6.10
CA LEU A 192 -4.19 3.92 -5.10
C LEU A 192 -4.05 2.44 -5.50
N VAL A 193 -5.16 1.76 -5.77
CA VAL A 193 -5.17 0.33 -6.08
C VAL A 193 -6.47 -0.11 -6.77
N GLU A 194 -6.39 -1.21 -7.51
CA GLU A 194 -7.52 -1.98 -7.99
C GLU A 194 -7.56 -3.32 -7.23
N VAL A 195 -8.67 -3.58 -6.51
CA VAL A 195 -8.85 -4.77 -5.66
C VAL A 195 -9.89 -5.69 -6.29
N PRO A 196 -9.52 -6.92 -6.71
CA PRO A 196 -10.50 -7.92 -7.12
C PRO A 196 -11.48 -8.22 -5.98
N ALA A 197 -12.76 -8.28 -6.27
CA ALA A 197 -13.81 -8.48 -5.27
C ALA A 197 -14.97 -9.31 -5.84
N THR A 198 -15.75 -9.91 -4.95
CA THR A 198 -16.93 -10.68 -5.30
C THR A 198 -18.17 -10.07 -4.65
N VAL A 199 -19.21 -9.84 -5.44
CA VAL A 199 -20.55 -9.48 -4.97
C VAL A 199 -21.48 -10.66 -5.20
N VAL A 200 -22.03 -11.22 -4.12
CA VAL A 200 -23.03 -12.30 -4.18
C VAL A 200 -24.43 -11.69 -4.26
N VAL A 201 -25.09 -11.88 -5.38
CA VAL A 201 -26.47 -11.44 -5.58
C VAL A 201 -27.40 -12.57 -5.18
N ALA A 202 -28.07 -12.41 -4.05
CA ALA A 202 -28.95 -13.40 -3.46
C ALA A 202 -30.40 -13.25 -3.94
N LYS A 203 -31.05 -14.38 -4.21
CA LYS A 203 -32.44 -14.44 -4.64
C LYS A 203 -33.34 -14.94 -3.51
N GLY A 204 -34.47 -14.26 -3.33
CA GLY A 204 -35.55 -14.76 -2.48
C GLY A 204 -36.50 -15.71 -3.23
N TYR A 205 -37.02 -16.70 -2.54
CA TYR A 205 -38.00 -17.66 -3.05
C TYR A 205 -39.33 -17.52 -2.33
N PRO A 206 -40.48 -17.57 -3.04
CA PRO A 206 -41.76 -17.55 -2.38
C PRO A 206 -42.01 -18.87 -1.63
N GLN A 207 -42.38 -18.78 -0.36
CA GLN A 207 -42.92 -19.93 0.38
C GLN A 207 -44.44 -20.05 0.20
N ILE A 208 -44.90 -21.28 0.15
CA ILE A 208 -46.33 -21.61 0.16
C ILE A 208 -46.60 -22.31 1.48
N VAL A 209 -47.28 -21.61 2.38
CA VAL A 209 -47.63 -22.12 3.70
C VAL A 209 -49.15 -22.16 3.89
N PRO A 210 -49.71 -23.16 4.58
CA PRO A 210 -51.11 -23.18 4.91
C PRO A 210 -51.47 -22.07 5.90
N VAL A 211 -52.75 -21.69 5.95
CA VAL A 211 -53.24 -20.82 7.01
C VAL A 211 -53.07 -21.56 8.35
N ASP A 212 -52.38 -20.92 9.29
CA ASP A 212 -52.17 -21.45 10.63
C ASP A 212 -52.80 -20.51 11.65
N GLU A 213 -53.81 -20.98 12.36
CA GLU A 213 -54.52 -20.23 13.41
C GLU A 213 -53.61 -19.96 14.61
N ASP A 214 -52.60 -20.81 14.84
CA ASP A 214 -51.59 -20.65 15.90
C ASP A 214 -50.48 -19.62 15.54
N LYS A 215 -50.55 -19.05 14.33
CA LYS A 215 -49.59 -18.03 13.82
C LYS A 215 -48.12 -18.46 13.88
N LYS A 216 -47.86 -19.76 13.67
CA LYS A 216 -46.49 -20.24 13.55
C LYS A 216 -45.78 -19.59 12.34
N GLN A 217 -44.64 -19.03 12.57
CA GLN A 217 -43.85 -18.47 11.48
C GLN A 217 -43.23 -19.60 10.64
N PRO A 218 -43.26 -19.50 9.31
CA PRO A 218 -42.49 -20.42 8.47
C PRO A 218 -40.96 -20.20 8.72
N TYR A 219 -40.16 -21.19 8.32
CA TYR A 219 -38.72 -21.11 8.47
C TYR A 219 -38.13 -20.11 7.45
N PRO A 220 -37.31 -19.12 7.87
CA PRO A 220 -36.72 -18.16 6.96
C PRO A 220 -35.81 -18.82 5.90
N GLU A 221 -35.15 -19.92 6.25
CA GLU A 221 -34.30 -20.71 5.37
C GLU A 221 -34.99 -21.22 4.12
N ASP A 222 -36.30 -21.48 4.19
CA ASP A 222 -37.10 -21.95 3.05
C ASP A 222 -37.38 -20.84 2.03
N SER A 223 -37.11 -19.57 2.38
CA SER A 223 -37.29 -18.41 1.49
C SER A 223 -36.03 -17.96 0.79
N ILE A 224 -34.91 -18.57 1.07
CA ILE A 224 -33.60 -18.23 0.51
C ILE A 224 -32.85 -19.49 0.12
N ASP A 225 -31.69 -19.33 -0.52
CA ASP A 225 -30.73 -20.40 -0.75
C ASP A 225 -29.62 -20.30 0.31
N PRO A 226 -29.60 -21.14 1.35
CA PRO A 226 -28.62 -21.06 2.42
C PRO A 226 -27.18 -21.26 1.94
N ASP A 227 -26.98 -22.01 0.84
CA ASP A 227 -25.67 -22.34 0.28
C ASP A 227 -24.97 -21.10 -0.32
N GLN A 228 -25.70 -20.01 -0.54
CA GLN A 228 -25.13 -18.73 -0.98
C GLN A 228 -24.48 -17.93 0.16
N TYR A 229 -24.56 -18.38 1.40
CA TYR A 229 -24.03 -17.67 2.56
C TYR A 229 -22.96 -18.50 3.27
N PRO A 230 -22.08 -17.85 4.05
CA PRO A 230 -21.05 -18.56 4.81
C PRO A 230 -21.63 -19.61 5.76
N GLU A 231 -20.91 -20.71 5.97
CA GLU A 231 -21.27 -21.75 6.93
C GLU A 231 -21.53 -21.14 8.32
N GLY A 232 -22.62 -21.54 8.96
CA GLY A 232 -23.02 -21.03 10.27
C GLY A 232 -23.83 -19.71 10.22
N SER A 233 -24.18 -19.20 9.04
CA SER A 233 -25.12 -18.09 8.91
C SER A 233 -26.47 -18.42 9.49
N THR A 234 -27.11 -17.47 10.17
CA THR A 234 -28.47 -17.58 10.72
C THR A 234 -29.40 -16.60 10.03
N PHE A 235 -30.67 -16.98 9.91
CA PHE A 235 -31.68 -16.23 9.17
C PHE A 235 -32.91 -15.95 10.03
N GLU A 236 -33.49 -14.75 9.90
CA GLU A 236 -34.65 -14.33 10.62
C GLU A 236 -35.54 -13.44 9.75
N TYR A 237 -36.86 -13.45 10.03
CA TYR A 237 -37.76 -12.46 9.46
C TYR A 237 -37.68 -11.15 10.23
N LYS A 238 -37.76 -10.03 9.54
CA LYS A 238 -37.84 -8.69 10.13
C LYS A 238 -39.27 -8.22 10.30
#